data_803e059a148c795cd67cd63051457d41
#
_entry.id   803e059a148c795cd67cd63051457d41
#
_cell.length_a   1.000
_cell.length_b   1.000
_cell.length_c   1.000
_cell.angle_alpha   90.00
_cell.angle_beta   90.00
_cell.angle_gamma   90.00
#
_symmetry.space_group_name_H-M   'P 1'
#
loop_
_entity.id
_entity.type
_entity.pdbx_description
1 polymer ?
#
loop_
_entity_poly.entity_id
_entity_poly.type
_entity_poly.pdbx_seq_one_letter_code
_entity_poly.pdbx_strand_id
1 'polypeptide(L)'
;MKKVLKKLTMGLAVLVIMIGIVGCNKKNVDSNDNEIVIGYDNTYFPMGYLDDNGNIVGFDVDLAAETFKRLNMNVKFQSIDWSMKETELNSGNIDAIWNGYSLTEERKEKVAYTDAYMKNSQLIVTLKDSTIKNKEGLKSKIVGTQQGSAGLEALEKDTEILNSLNGAPILYDTFDKVFRDLEAGRIDAIVGDETLVKYYISKKGEEKYKILDDNFGTEDYVVAFRKDDAQLRDKVNKTINEIKEDKTFDEIYNKWFGKSE
;
A
#
# COMPACT_ATOMS: atom_id res chain seq x y z
N MET A 1 -36.58 40.60 -59.26
CA MET A 1 -36.84 39.62 -58.17
C MET A 1 -36.24 38.22 -58.37
N LYS A 2 -35.85 37.78 -59.58
CA LYS A 2 -35.31 36.42 -59.83
C LYS A 2 -33.79 36.23 -59.59
N LYS A 3 -33.03 37.32 -59.36
CA LYS A 3 -31.57 37.26 -59.14
C LYS A 3 -31.15 37.22 -57.64
N VAL A 4 -32.05 37.52 -56.71
CA VAL A 4 -31.76 37.48 -55.26
C VAL A 4 -32.03 36.12 -54.69
N LEU A 5 -32.94 35.34 -55.31
CA LEU A 5 -33.29 33.98 -54.80
C LEU A 5 -32.23 32.91 -55.11
N LYS A 6 -31.36 33.11 -56.12
CA LYS A 6 -30.28 32.18 -56.48
C LYS A 6 -29.02 32.31 -55.58
N LYS A 7 -28.88 33.44 -54.87
CA LYS A 7 -27.75 33.61 -53.93
C LYS A 7 -28.04 33.13 -52.52
N LEU A 8 -29.33 32.93 -52.18
CA LEU A 8 -29.73 32.42 -50.84
C LEU A 8 -29.70 30.89 -50.74
N THR A 9 -29.83 30.17 -51.85
CA THR A 9 -29.79 28.71 -51.89
C THR A 9 -28.38 28.14 -51.97
N MET A 10 -27.35 28.96 -52.31
CA MET A 10 -25.96 28.53 -52.35
C MET A 10 -25.22 28.75 -51.04
N GLY A 11 -25.81 29.59 -50.12
CA GLY A 11 -25.28 29.81 -48.76
C GLY A 11 -25.72 28.75 -47.74
N LEU A 12 -26.81 28.00 -48.03
CA LEU A 12 -27.35 27.02 -47.09
C LEU A 12 -26.76 25.61 -47.31
N ALA A 13 -26.14 25.37 -48.48
CA ALA A 13 -25.51 24.05 -48.80
C ALA A 13 -24.07 23.93 -48.28
N VAL A 14 -23.42 25.03 -47.86
CA VAL A 14 -22.06 25.03 -47.31
C VAL A 14 -22.05 24.93 -45.75
N LEU A 15 -23.19 25.16 -45.11
CA LEU A 15 -23.29 25.13 -43.65
C LEU A 15 -23.64 23.77 -43.04
N VAL A 16 -23.92 22.76 -43.89
CA VAL A 16 -24.30 21.39 -43.42
C VAL A 16 -23.12 20.40 -43.47
N ILE A 17 -21.96 20.79 -43.97
CA ILE A 17 -20.77 19.87 -44.07
C ILE A 17 -19.73 20.13 -42.97
N MET A 18 -19.98 21.01 -41.99
CA MET A 18 -19.05 21.24 -40.86
C MET A 18 -19.52 20.70 -39.51
N ILE A 19 -20.48 19.79 -39.47
CA ILE A 19 -20.90 19.10 -38.23
C ILE A 19 -20.67 17.60 -38.42
N GLY A 20 -19.44 17.20 -38.56
CA GLY A 20 -19.15 15.78 -38.79
C GLY A 20 -17.72 15.32 -38.47
N ILE A 21 -16.91 16.13 -37.76
CA ILE A 21 -15.61 15.62 -37.25
C ILE A 21 -15.39 16.22 -35.84
N VAL A 22 -16.28 15.84 -34.90
CA VAL A 22 -15.82 15.68 -33.53
C VAL A 22 -15.41 14.19 -33.44
N GLY A 23 -14.29 13.87 -34.07
CA GLY A 23 -13.56 12.68 -33.78
C GLY A 23 -13.21 12.73 -32.31
N CYS A 24 -13.80 11.83 -31.52
CA CYS A 24 -13.22 11.43 -30.26
C CYS A 24 -11.75 11.11 -30.54
N ASN A 25 -10.89 12.04 -30.21
CA ASN A 25 -9.47 11.78 -30.08
C ASN A 25 -9.36 10.87 -28.84
N LYS A 26 -9.64 9.59 -29.02
CA LYS A 26 -9.06 8.60 -28.11
C LYS A 26 -7.58 8.89 -28.19
N LYS A 27 -7.03 9.52 -27.14
CA LYS A 27 -5.62 9.39 -26.86
C LYS A 27 -5.36 7.89 -26.93
N ASN A 28 -4.70 7.45 -27.99
CA ASN A 28 -3.93 6.24 -27.94
C ASN A 28 -2.88 6.55 -26.86
N VAL A 29 -3.23 6.25 -25.64
CA VAL A 29 -2.23 5.86 -24.66
C VAL A 29 -1.68 4.59 -25.32
N ASP A 30 -0.46 4.64 -25.83
CA ASP A 30 0.36 3.46 -25.99
C ASP A 30 0.49 2.89 -24.57
N SER A 31 -0.58 2.25 -24.09
CA SER A 31 -0.51 1.32 -22.98
C SER A 31 0.34 0.18 -23.54
N ASN A 32 1.55 0.11 -23.04
CA ASN A 32 2.34 -1.09 -23.15
C ASN A 32 1.48 -2.16 -22.44
N ASP A 33 0.65 -2.89 -23.20
CA ASP A 33 -0.32 -3.88 -22.67
C ASP A 33 0.35 -4.97 -21.79
N ASN A 34 1.64 -4.84 -21.56
CA ASN A 34 2.50 -5.76 -20.82
C ASN A 34 3.23 -5.13 -19.63
N GLU A 35 2.83 -3.92 -19.17
CA GLU A 35 3.42 -3.26 -18.00
C GLU A 35 2.37 -3.13 -16.88
N ILE A 36 2.76 -3.50 -15.65
CA ILE A 36 1.95 -3.36 -14.44
C ILE A 36 2.60 -2.32 -13.53
N VAL A 37 1.81 -1.36 -13.05
CA VAL A 37 2.24 -0.34 -12.11
C VAL A 37 1.82 -0.74 -10.69
N ILE A 38 2.79 -0.99 -9.82
CA ILE A 38 2.56 -1.33 -8.41
C ILE A 38 2.77 -0.08 -7.55
N GLY A 39 1.74 0.26 -6.76
CA GLY A 39 1.82 1.30 -5.74
C GLY A 39 2.47 0.77 -4.46
N TYR A 40 3.45 1.51 -3.93
CA TYR A 40 4.16 1.16 -2.70
C TYR A 40 4.59 2.41 -1.91
N ASP A 41 4.74 2.27 -0.61
CA ASP A 41 5.40 3.26 0.26
C ASP A 41 6.91 3.01 0.21
N ASN A 42 7.67 3.96 -0.33
CA ASN A 42 9.11 3.82 -0.53
C ASN A 42 9.95 3.87 0.75
N THR A 43 9.30 3.85 1.90
CA THR A 43 9.92 3.84 3.24
C THR A 43 9.51 2.63 4.08
N TYR A 44 8.74 1.68 3.51
CA TYR A 44 8.17 0.56 4.24
C TYR A 44 9.09 -0.66 4.28
N PHE A 45 10.09 -0.59 5.16
CA PHE A 45 11.07 -1.68 5.38
C PHE A 45 10.44 -2.94 6.00
N PRO A 46 10.86 -4.15 5.66
CA PRO A 46 11.72 -4.53 4.52
C PRO A 46 10.91 -4.90 3.28
N MET A 47 9.60 -4.56 3.23
CA MET A 47 8.69 -4.99 2.17
C MET A 47 8.97 -4.29 0.84
N GLY A 48 9.10 -2.94 0.85
CA GLY A 48 9.45 -2.16 -0.34
C GLY A 48 9.99 -0.78 0.08
N TYR A 49 11.19 -0.42 -0.37
CA TYR A 49 11.82 0.83 0.01
C TYR A 49 12.93 1.22 -0.97
N LEU A 50 13.45 2.44 -0.82
CA LEU A 50 14.64 2.89 -1.52
C LEU A 50 15.89 2.59 -0.67
N ASP A 51 16.86 1.86 -1.24
CA ASP A 51 18.16 1.67 -0.61
C ASP A 51 19.01 2.97 -0.65
N ASP A 52 20.18 2.94 -0.03
CA ASP A 52 21.10 4.11 0.02
C ASP A 52 21.59 4.56 -1.37
N ASN A 53 21.46 3.74 -2.40
CA ASN A 53 21.81 4.05 -3.78
C ASN A 53 20.60 4.53 -4.60
N GLY A 54 19.41 4.58 -3.99
CA GLY A 54 18.16 4.95 -4.64
C GLY A 54 17.51 3.82 -5.45
N ASN A 55 17.94 2.57 -5.27
CA ASN A 55 17.30 1.42 -5.90
C ASN A 55 16.05 1.01 -5.10
N ILE A 56 15.01 0.59 -5.82
CA ILE A 56 13.82 0.01 -5.22
C ILE A 56 14.12 -1.44 -4.87
N VAL A 57 14.02 -1.77 -3.59
CA VAL A 57 14.34 -3.09 -3.03
C VAL A 57 13.33 -3.48 -1.96
N GLY A 58 13.20 -4.78 -1.68
CA GLY A 58 12.33 -5.27 -0.62
C GLY A 58 11.80 -6.66 -0.90
N PHE A 59 11.22 -7.28 0.12
CA PHE A 59 10.60 -8.60 0.00
C PHE A 59 9.46 -8.61 -1.02
N ASP A 60 8.54 -7.65 -0.93
CA ASP A 60 7.42 -7.53 -1.86
C ASP A 60 7.89 -7.12 -3.26
N VAL A 61 8.96 -6.33 -3.35
CA VAL A 61 9.57 -5.97 -4.63
C VAL A 61 10.10 -7.21 -5.35
N ASP A 62 10.85 -8.06 -4.65
CA ASP A 62 11.38 -9.31 -5.22
C ASP A 62 10.26 -10.29 -5.58
N LEU A 63 9.26 -10.45 -4.71
CA LEU A 63 8.14 -11.34 -4.95
C LEU A 63 7.29 -10.88 -6.14
N ALA A 64 7.02 -9.58 -6.25
CA ALA A 64 6.32 -8.99 -7.38
C ALA A 64 7.12 -9.15 -8.68
N ALA A 65 8.42 -8.86 -8.65
CA ALA A 65 9.29 -9.02 -9.83
C ALA A 65 9.28 -10.45 -10.35
N GLU A 66 9.41 -11.47 -9.47
CA GLU A 66 9.35 -12.88 -9.89
C GLU A 66 7.95 -13.26 -10.37
N THR A 67 6.88 -12.78 -9.73
CA THR A 67 5.50 -13.05 -10.14
C THR A 67 5.24 -12.53 -11.55
N PHE A 68 5.55 -11.27 -11.83
CA PHE A 68 5.28 -10.69 -13.15
C PHE A 68 6.24 -11.18 -14.23
N LYS A 69 7.46 -11.56 -13.88
CA LYS A 69 8.37 -12.26 -14.79
C LYS A 69 7.77 -13.60 -15.28
N ARG A 70 7.16 -14.40 -14.38
CA ARG A 70 6.47 -15.64 -14.76
C ARG A 70 5.24 -15.39 -15.64
N LEU A 71 4.59 -14.26 -15.46
CA LEU A 71 3.46 -13.82 -16.29
C LEU A 71 3.89 -13.18 -17.62
N ASN A 72 5.20 -13.06 -17.90
CA ASN A 72 5.77 -12.33 -19.04
C ASN A 72 5.30 -10.88 -19.11
N MET A 73 5.19 -10.22 -17.95
CA MET A 73 4.80 -8.82 -17.80
C MET A 73 5.95 -8.01 -17.16
N ASN A 74 6.07 -6.75 -17.56
CA ASN A 74 7.00 -5.82 -16.93
C ASN A 74 6.35 -5.22 -15.68
N VAL A 75 7.13 -5.01 -14.64
CA VAL A 75 6.66 -4.35 -13.43
C VAL A 75 7.34 -2.98 -13.28
N LYS A 76 6.53 -1.98 -12.96
CA LYS A 76 6.97 -0.65 -12.57
C LYS A 76 6.48 -0.38 -11.15
N PHE A 77 7.36 0.10 -10.29
CA PHE A 77 6.99 0.52 -8.95
C PHE A 77 6.79 2.03 -8.91
N GLN A 78 5.65 2.47 -8.36
CA GLN A 78 5.32 3.87 -8.17
C GLN A 78 5.17 4.17 -6.68
N SER A 79 6.01 5.08 -6.19
CA SER A 79 5.86 5.57 -4.82
C SER A 79 4.57 6.36 -4.68
N ILE A 80 3.79 6.07 -3.65
CA ILE A 80 2.53 6.71 -3.33
C ILE A 80 2.50 7.16 -1.87
N ASP A 81 1.64 8.12 -1.56
CA ASP A 81 1.21 8.36 -0.19
C ASP A 81 0.32 7.20 0.25
N TRP A 82 0.69 6.52 1.35
CA TRP A 82 -0.03 5.32 1.81
C TRP A 82 -1.49 5.61 2.16
N SER A 83 -1.80 6.82 2.60
CA SER A 83 -3.19 7.22 2.88
C SER A 83 -4.06 7.33 1.63
N MET A 84 -3.43 7.42 0.45
CA MET A 84 -4.11 7.56 -0.85
C MET A 84 -4.16 6.26 -1.67
N LYS A 85 -3.64 5.15 -1.14
CA LYS A 85 -3.43 3.89 -1.88
C LYS A 85 -4.65 3.37 -2.65
N GLU A 86 -5.82 3.34 -2.02
CA GLU A 86 -7.05 2.89 -2.69
C GLU A 86 -7.56 3.94 -3.71
N THR A 87 -7.30 5.22 -3.46
CA THR A 87 -7.62 6.30 -4.42
C THR A 87 -6.76 6.19 -5.67
N GLU A 88 -5.46 6.00 -5.51
CA GLU A 88 -4.52 5.78 -6.63
C GLU A 88 -4.89 4.54 -7.45
N LEU A 89 -5.26 3.44 -6.76
CA LEU A 89 -5.72 2.22 -7.39
C LEU A 89 -7.01 2.43 -8.19
N ASN A 90 -8.03 3.03 -7.59
CA ASN A 90 -9.34 3.22 -8.22
C ASN A 90 -9.31 4.27 -9.33
N SER A 91 -8.38 5.22 -9.27
CA SER A 91 -8.16 6.22 -10.32
C SER A 91 -7.38 5.69 -11.52
N GLY A 92 -6.83 4.45 -11.42
CA GLY A 92 -6.03 3.85 -12.48
C GLY A 92 -4.60 4.42 -12.59
N ASN A 93 -4.12 5.11 -11.56
CA ASN A 93 -2.73 5.58 -11.50
C ASN A 93 -1.76 4.44 -11.18
N ILE A 94 -2.24 3.41 -10.48
CA ILE A 94 -1.56 2.14 -10.22
C ILE A 94 -2.52 0.98 -10.54
N ASP A 95 -1.98 -0.21 -10.79
CA ASP A 95 -2.75 -1.41 -11.12
C ASP A 95 -2.89 -2.37 -9.95
N ALA A 96 -1.96 -2.30 -9.00
CA ALA A 96 -2.00 -3.09 -7.78
C ALA A 96 -1.38 -2.30 -6.61
N ILE A 97 -1.81 -2.64 -5.39
CA ILE A 97 -1.15 -2.24 -4.15
C ILE A 97 -0.42 -3.49 -3.63
N TRP A 98 0.91 -3.40 -3.53
CA TRP A 98 1.72 -4.51 -3.03
C TRP A 98 2.88 -3.99 -2.18
N ASN A 99 2.64 -3.87 -0.89
CA ASN A 99 3.63 -3.38 0.08
C ASN A 99 3.14 -3.63 1.52
N GLY A 100 3.07 -4.91 1.92
CA GLY A 100 2.51 -5.28 3.22
C GLY A 100 1.06 -4.80 3.37
N TYR A 101 0.23 -4.99 2.34
CA TYR A 101 -1.16 -4.55 2.40
C TYR A 101 -1.98 -5.52 3.26
N SER A 102 -2.27 -5.11 4.49
CA SER A 102 -3.10 -5.86 5.43
C SER A 102 -4.56 -5.87 4.98
N LEU A 103 -5.16 -7.05 4.96
CA LEU A 103 -6.56 -7.24 4.58
C LEU A 103 -7.47 -7.03 5.79
N THR A 104 -7.97 -5.83 5.97
CA THR A 104 -8.98 -5.50 6.99
C THR A 104 -10.40 -5.71 6.45
N GLU A 105 -11.41 -5.80 7.34
CA GLU A 105 -12.81 -5.90 6.92
C GLU A 105 -13.25 -4.71 6.05
N GLU A 106 -12.78 -3.51 6.37
CA GLU A 106 -13.07 -2.33 5.57
C GLU A 106 -12.46 -2.40 4.17
N ARG A 107 -11.22 -2.91 4.07
CA ARG A 107 -10.49 -3.01 2.81
C ARG A 107 -11.06 -4.09 1.89
N LYS A 108 -11.62 -5.18 2.44
CA LYS A 108 -12.33 -6.22 1.66
C LYS A 108 -13.47 -5.64 0.82
N GLU A 109 -14.11 -4.60 1.35
CA GLU A 109 -15.20 -3.92 0.64
C GLU A 109 -14.72 -2.98 -0.48
N LYS A 110 -13.43 -2.63 -0.50
CA LYS A 110 -12.87 -1.63 -1.42
C LYS A 110 -12.11 -2.24 -2.60
N VAL A 111 -11.52 -3.42 -2.43
CA VAL A 111 -10.59 -4.01 -3.41
C VAL A 111 -10.92 -5.48 -3.71
N ALA A 112 -10.44 -5.98 -4.87
CA ALA A 112 -10.22 -7.41 -5.08
C ALA A 112 -8.83 -7.76 -4.54
N TYR A 113 -8.63 -8.95 -3.99
CA TYR A 113 -7.38 -9.33 -3.32
C TYR A 113 -7.04 -10.80 -3.56
N THR A 114 -5.75 -11.13 -3.41
CA THR A 114 -5.23 -12.50 -3.49
C THR A 114 -5.48 -13.26 -2.19
N ASP A 115 -5.19 -14.55 -2.18
CA ASP A 115 -4.96 -15.28 -0.93
C ASP A 115 -3.81 -14.61 -0.15
N ALA A 116 -3.76 -14.85 1.15
CA ALA A 116 -2.70 -14.33 1.99
C ALA A 116 -1.34 -14.91 1.57
N TYR A 117 -0.36 -14.04 1.34
CA TYR A 117 0.99 -14.49 1.09
C TYR A 117 1.84 -14.52 2.38
N MET A 118 1.49 -13.72 3.40
CA MET A 118 2.17 -13.67 4.69
C MET A 118 1.22 -13.28 5.81
N LYS A 119 1.54 -13.66 7.06
CA LYS A 119 0.85 -13.20 8.27
C LYS A 119 1.56 -11.99 8.86
N ASN A 120 0.82 -11.13 9.53
CA ASN A 120 1.30 -9.97 10.25
C ASN A 120 0.52 -9.77 11.54
N SER A 121 1.00 -8.88 12.41
CA SER A 121 0.32 -8.46 13.64
C SER A 121 0.52 -6.96 13.83
N GLN A 122 -0.44 -6.29 14.50
CA GLN A 122 -0.29 -4.89 14.87
C GLN A 122 0.28 -4.79 16.27
N LEU A 123 1.57 -4.50 16.37
CA LEU A 123 2.33 -4.47 17.63
C LEU A 123 2.27 -3.11 18.31
N ILE A 124 2.53 -3.12 19.62
CA ILE A 124 2.74 -1.92 20.43
C ILE A 124 4.22 -1.82 20.77
N VAL A 125 4.84 -0.70 20.42
CA VAL A 125 6.26 -0.43 20.68
C VAL A 125 6.42 0.80 21.56
N THR A 126 7.33 0.70 22.52
CA THR A 126 7.72 1.80 23.41
C THR A 126 9.24 1.88 23.50
N LEU A 127 9.76 2.96 24.11
CA LEU A 127 11.15 2.96 24.54
C LEU A 127 11.38 1.91 25.66
N LYS A 128 12.61 1.42 25.77
CA LYS A 128 12.99 0.34 26.70
C LYS A 128 12.68 0.65 28.15
N ASP A 129 12.86 1.90 28.55
CA ASP A 129 12.64 2.40 29.91
C ASP A 129 11.19 2.85 30.19
N SER A 130 10.31 2.73 29.21
CA SER A 130 8.90 3.06 29.35
C SER A 130 8.22 2.22 30.44
N THR A 131 7.36 2.86 31.21
CA THR A 131 6.52 2.21 32.24
C THR A 131 5.31 1.47 31.66
N ILE A 132 5.01 1.64 30.38
CA ILE A 132 3.93 0.95 29.68
C ILE A 132 4.29 -0.53 29.56
N LYS A 133 3.41 -1.43 30.04
CA LYS A 133 3.67 -2.86 30.08
C LYS A 133 2.70 -3.68 29.23
N ASN A 134 1.53 -3.15 28.99
CA ASN A 134 0.43 -3.79 28.28
C ASN A 134 -0.45 -2.74 27.58
N LYS A 135 -1.47 -3.17 26.89
CA LYS A 135 -2.39 -2.31 26.11
C LYS A 135 -3.10 -1.29 27.01
N GLU A 136 -3.54 -1.69 28.21
CA GLU A 136 -4.21 -0.80 29.16
C GLU A 136 -3.27 0.32 29.65
N GLY A 137 -1.96 0.07 29.64
CA GLY A 137 -0.93 1.06 29.97
C GLY A 137 -0.85 2.24 28.98
N LEU A 138 -1.55 2.17 27.85
CA LEU A 138 -1.70 3.27 26.88
C LEU A 138 -2.64 4.38 27.39
N LYS A 139 -3.39 4.14 28.47
CA LYS A 139 -4.27 5.14 29.05
C LYS A 139 -3.52 6.42 29.39
N SER A 140 -4.07 7.56 28.93
CA SER A 140 -3.49 8.90 29.06
C SER A 140 -2.10 9.04 28.42
N LYS A 141 -1.78 8.19 27.41
CA LYS A 141 -0.54 8.23 26.64
C LYS A 141 -0.78 8.78 25.25
N ILE A 142 0.29 9.33 24.66
CA ILE A 142 0.30 9.81 23.29
C ILE A 142 0.76 8.66 22.40
N VAL A 143 -0.11 8.21 21.49
CA VAL A 143 0.19 7.12 20.55
C VAL A 143 0.38 7.67 19.16
N GLY A 144 1.40 7.21 18.45
CA GLY A 144 1.66 7.54 17.05
C GLY A 144 1.52 6.32 16.14
N THR A 145 1.08 6.55 14.92
CA THR A 145 1.01 5.53 13.86
C THR A 145 1.02 6.18 12.48
N GLN A 146 1.15 5.38 11.41
CA GLN A 146 1.08 5.91 10.06
C GLN A 146 -0.38 6.15 9.63
N GLN A 147 -0.63 7.26 8.96
CA GLN A 147 -1.94 7.60 8.41
C GLN A 147 -2.39 6.56 7.38
N GLY A 148 -3.63 6.09 7.49
CA GLY A 148 -4.20 5.08 6.59
C GLY A 148 -3.60 3.68 6.75
N SER A 149 -2.82 3.41 7.82
CA SER A 149 -2.30 2.08 8.13
C SER A 149 -3.36 1.17 8.75
N ALA A 150 -3.12 -0.14 8.71
CA ALA A 150 -3.94 -1.11 9.43
C ALA A 150 -3.80 -0.95 10.95
N GLY A 151 -2.65 -0.47 11.43
CA GLY A 151 -2.45 -0.13 12.84
C GLY A 151 -3.37 0.98 13.33
N LEU A 152 -3.60 2.01 12.50
CA LEU A 152 -4.60 3.03 12.80
C LEU A 152 -6.00 2.44 12.85
N GLU A 153 -6.38 1.65 11.83
CA GLU A 153 -7.71 1.01 11.79
C GLU A 153 -7.95 0.08 12.99
N ALA A 154 -6.92 -0.67 13.41
CA ALA A 154 -7.00 -1.57 14.56
C ALA A 154 -7.16 -0.79 15.88
N LEU A 155 -6.45 0.35 16.01
CA LEU A 155 -6.56 1.23 17.16
C LEU A 155 -7.95 1.91 17.22
N GLU A 156 -8.48 2.34 16.07
CA GLU A 156 -9.80 2.96 15.96
C GLU A 156 -10.95 1.99 16.29
N LYS A 157 -10.77 0.71 15.99
CA LYS A 157 -11.74 -0.34 16.35
C LYS A 157 -11.77 -0.66 17.84
N ASP A 158 -10.64 -0.49 18.52
CA ASP A 158 -10.55 -0.64 19.99
C ASP A 158 -10.97 0.67 20.67
N THR A 159 -12.26 0.94 20.66
CA THR A 159 -12.82 2.21 21.15
C THR A 159 -12.55 2.48 22.64
N GLU A 160 -12.35 1.43 23.44
CA GLU A 160 -11.99 1.57 24.85
C GLU A 160 -10.59 2.16 24.99
N ILE A 161 -9.62 1.59 24.30
CA ILE A 161 -8.24 2.09 24.27
C ILE A 161 -8.21 3.47 23.63
N LEU A 162 -8.79 3.63 22.44
CA LEU A 162 -8.81 4.90 21.70
C LEU A 162 -9.30 6.06 22.56
N ASN A 163 -10.43 5.88 23.24
CA ASN A 163 -11.02 6.92 24.10
C ASN A 163 -10.24 7.16 25.40
N SER A 164 -9.36 6.25 25.78
CA SER A 164 -8.53 6.37 26.98
C SER A 164 -7.22 7.13 26.74
N LEU A 165 -6.81 7.33 25.49
CA LEU A 165 -5.56 7.99 25.11
C LEU A 165 -5.53 9.47 25.53
N ASN A 166 -4.36 10.07 25.53
CA ASN A 166 -4.17 11.50 25.69
C ASN A 166 -4.40 12.23 24.34
N GLY A 167 -5.66 12.34 23.93
CA GLY A 167 -6.07 12.90 22.65
C GLY A 167 -6.11 11.86 21.53
N ALA A 168 -6.38 12.32 20.30
CA ALA A 168 -6.36 11.47 19.12
C ALA A 168 -4.92 10.96 18.83
N PRO A 169 -4.76 9.78 18.21
CA PRO A 169 -3.46 9.32 17.76
C PRO A 169 -2.78 10.35 16.85
N ILE A 170 -1.47 10.53 17.00
CA ILE A 170 -0.68 11.37 16.10
C ILE A 170 -0.40 10.58 14.83
N LEU A 171 -0.82 11.14 13.69
CA LEU A 171 -0.70 10.52 12.39
C LEU A 171 0.52 11.04 11.64
N TYR A 172 1.27 10.13 11.06
CA TYR A 172 2.47 10.41 10.28
C TYR A 172 2.32 9.85 8.86
N ASP A 173 3.00 10.43 7.91
CA ASP A 173 3.07 9.91 6.55
C ASP A 173 3.98 8.67 6.43
N THR A 174 5.01 8.54 7.29
CA THR A 174 5.95 7.42 7.29
C THR A 174 6.28 6.93 8.68
N PHE A 175 6.58 5.64 8.83
CA PHE A 175 7.01 5.08 10.11
C PHE A 175 8.37 5.60 10.60
N ASP A 176 9.27 6.01 9.71
CA ASP A 176 10.54 6.64 10.13
C ASP A 176 10.28 7.90 10.99
N LYS A 177 9.27 8.70 10.65
CA LYS A 177 8.88 9.86 11.47
C LYS A 177 8.23 9.45 12.79
N VAL A 178 7.42 8.39 12.79
CA VAL A 178 6.82 7.83 14.02
C VAL A 178 7.92 7.42 15.00
N PHE A 179 8.91 6.65 14.54
CA PHE A 179 10.03 6.21 15.38
C PHE A 179 10.89 7.37 15.87
N ARG A 180 11.16 8.38 15.04
CA ARG A 180 11.89 9.60 15.48
C ARG A 180 11.16 10.35 16.58
N ASP A 181 9.85 10.41 16.52
CA ASP A 181 9.05 11.09 17.55
C ASP A 181 8.97 10.27 18.84
N LEU A 182 8.95 8.93 18.76
CA LEU A 182 9.12 8.06 19.91
C LEU A 182 10.49 8.26 20.56
N GLU A 183 11.58 8.23 19.79
CA GLU A 183 12.95 8.46 20.28
C GLU A 183 13.13 9.83 20.94
N ALA A 184 12.42 10.84 20.43
CA ALA A 184 12.44 12.20 20.97
C ALA A 184 11.48 12.42 22.15
N GLY A 185 10.73 11.39 22.56
CA GLY A 185 9.76 11.47 23.66
C GLY A 185 8.54 12.36 23.36
N ARG A 186 8.25 12.61 22.07
CA ARG A 186 7.04 13.37 21.65
C ARG A 186 5.79 12.50 21.60
N ILE A 187 5.96 11.19 21.47
CA ILE A 187 4.94 10.16 21.66
C ILE A 187 5.45 9.11 22.66
N ASP A 188 4.53 8.42 23.32
CA ASP A 188 4.84 7.41 24.34
C ASP A 188 4.90 5.99 23.75
N ALA A 189 4.15 5.74 22.69
CA ALA A 189 4.06 4.43 22.05
C ALA A 189 3.75 4.54 20.56
N ILE A 190 4.12 3.47 19.80
CA ILE A 190 3.79 3.25 18.40
C ILE A 190 2.82 2.08 18.30
N VAL A 191 1.83 2.16 17.40
CA VAL A 191 1.10 1.00 16.89
C VAL A 191 1.49 0.81 15.43
N GLY A 192 1.98 -0.40 15.09
CA GLY A 192 2.46 -0.67 13.74
C GLY A 192 2.73 -2.15 13.47
N ASP A 193 2.93 -2.45 12.20
CA ASP A 193 3.11 -3.80 11.67
C ASP A 193 4.35 -4.49 12.26
N GLU A 194 4.17 -5.72 12.69
CA GLU A 194 5.23 -6.57 13.26
C GLU A 194 6.46 -6.65 12.34
N THR A 195 6.22 -6.86 11.05
CA THR A 195 7.28 -7.00 10.05
C THR A 195 8.16 -5.75 9.98
N LEU A 196 7.54 -4.57 9.89
CA LEU A 196 8.25 -3.28 9.86
C LEU A 196 8.92 -2.99 11.20
N VAL A 197 8.18 -3.14 12.30
CA VAL A 197 8.66 -2.84 13.65
C VAL A 197 9.90 -3.66 14.01
N LYS A 198 9.86 -4.98 13.81
CA LYS A 198 10.99 -5.86 14.10
C LYS A 198 12.21 -5.52 13.24
N TYR A 199 12.01 -5.23 11.95
CA TYR A 199 13.10 -4.81 11.08
C TYR A 199 13.72 -3.49 11.55
N TYR A 200 12.88 -2.49 11.85
CA TYR A 200 13.35 -1.18 12.30
C TYR A 200 14.17 -1.30 13.60
N ILE A 201 13.66 -2.02 14.59
CA ILE A 201 14.32 -2.27 15.87
C ILE A 201 15.67 -2.99 15.66
N SER A 202 15.73 -4.01 14.79
CA SER A 202 16.97 -4.72 14.49
C SER A 202 18.07 -3.82 13.89
N LYS A 203 17.67 -2.75 13.17
CA LYS A 203 18.61 -1.78 12.57
C LYS A 203 19.01 -0.63 13.51
N LYS A 204 18.10 -0.25 14.42
CA LYS A 204 18.32 0.91 15.32
C LYS A 204 18.88 0.53 16.70
N GLY A 205 18.81 -0.76 17.05
CA GLY A 205 19.29 -1.32 18.32
C GLY A 205 18.14 -1.80 19.20
N GLU A 206 18.11 -3.09 19.46
CA GLU A 206 17.07 -3.77 20.26
C GLU A 206 17.05 -3.30 21.72
N GLU A 207 18.18 -2.79 22.21
CA GLU A 207 18.31 -2.26 23.56
C GLU A 207 17.52 -0.97 23.80
N LYS A 208 17.11 -0.26 22.74
CA LYS A 208 16.40 1.03 22.83
C LYS A 208 14.89 0.87 22.96
N TYR A 209 14.34 -0.23 22.51
CA TYR A 209 12.90 -0.40 22.37
C TYR A 209 12.40 -1.60 23.15
N LYS A 210 11.10 -1.60 23.38
CA LYS A 210 10.36 -2.71 23.92
C LYS A 210 9.10 -2.93 23.09
N ILE A 211 8.95 -4.14 22.57
CA ILE A 211 7.69 -4.63 22.01
C ILE A 211 6.89 -5.19 23.18
N LEU A 212 5.62 -4.80 23.30
CA LEU A 212 4.75 -5.34 24.33
C LEU A 212 4.24 -6.72 23.92
N ASP A 213 3.88 -7.54 24.91
CA ASP A 213 3.28 -8.86 24.67
C ASP A 213 1.86 -8.74 24.09
N ASP A 214 1.14 -7.68 24.50
CA ASP A 214 -0.15 -7.33 23.90
C ASP A 214 0.01 -6.71 22.52
N ASN A 215 -1.00 -6.94 21.68
CA ASN A 215 -1.07 -6.38 20.33
C ASN A 215 -2.53 -6.04 19.95
N PHE A 216 -2.72 -5.46 18.78
CA PHE A 216 -4.05 -5.13 18.24
C PHE A 216 -4.59 -6.18 17.27
N GLY A 217 -4.06 -7.38 17.31
CA GLY A 217 -4.52 -8.53 16.53
C GLY A 217 -3.61 -8.90 15.38
N THR A 218 -3.93 -10.06 14.78
CA THR A 218 -3.24 -10.61 13.61
C THR A 218 -4.04 -10.33 12.36
N GLU A 219 -3.35 -10.25 11.23
CA GLU A 219 -3.91 -9.95 9.93
C GLU A 219 -3.15 -10.68 8.82
N ASP A 220 -3.71 -10.63 7.61
CA ASP A 220 -3.15 -11.23 6.42
C ASP A 220 -2.60 -10.14 5.47
N TYR A 221 -1.37 -10.32 4.98
CA TYR A 221 -0.87 -9.55 3.85
C TYR A 221 -1.33 -10.16 2.54
N VAL A 222 -1.90 -9.32 1.68
CA VAL A 222 -2.41 -9.69 0.37
C VAL A 222 -1.94 -8.68 -0.69
N VAL A 223 -2.09 -9.04 -1.96
CA VAL A 223 -1.98 -8.08 -3.07
C VAL A 223 -3.38 -7.59 -3.40
N ALA A 224 -3.55 -6.27 -3.48
CA ALA A 224 -4.84 -5.66 -3.77
C ALA A 224 -4.92 -5.11 -5.19
N PHE A 225 -6.09 -5.28 -5.82
CA PHE A 225 -6.44 -4.87 -7.17
C PHE A 225 -7.76 -4.12 -7.18
N ARG A 226 -8.07 -3.41 -8.28
CA ARG A 226 -9.42 -2.90 -8.49
C ARG A 226 -10.43 -4.06 -8.51
N LYS A 227 -11.65 -3.82 -8.08
CA LYS A 227 -12.69 -4.86 -8.05
C LYS A 227 -12.96 -5.49 -9.42
N ASP A 228 -12.82 -4.70 -10.48
CA ASP A 228 -13.06 -5.13 -11.85
C ASP A 228 -11.87 -5.89 -12.47
N ASP A 229 -10.70 -5.89 -11.82
CA ASP A 229 -9.48 -6.56 -12.30
C ASP A 229 -9.33 -8.00 -11.78
N ALA A 230 -10.45 -8.70 -11.57
CA ALA A 230 -10.48 -10.06 -11.03
C ALA A 230 -9.61 -11.04 -11.85
N GLN A 231 -9.55 -10.87 -13.17
CA GLN A 231 -8.72 -11.75 -14.03
C GLN A 231 -7.22 -11.59 -13.75
N LEU A 232 -6.74 -10.35 -13.55
CA LEU A 232 -5.36 -10.10 -13.20
C LEU A 232 -5.05 -10.63 -11.80
N ARG A 233 -5.94 -10.34 -10.84
CA ARG A 233 -5.86 -10.86 -9.48
C ARG A 233 -5.72 -12.39 -9.47
N ASP A 234 -6.56 -13.11 -10.23
CA ASP A 234 -6.54 -14.58 -10.29
C ASP A 234 -5.23 -15.10 -10.87
N LYS A 235 -4.69 -14.46 -11.91
CA LYS A 235 -3.38 -14.81 -12.48
C LYS A 235 -2.27 -14.62 -11.45
N VAL A 236 -2.23 -13.47 -10.78
CA VAL A 236 -1.23 -13.16 -9.76
C VAL A 236 -1.35 -14.13 -8.58
N ASN A 237 -2.56 -14.39 -8.10
CA ASN A 237 -2.82 -15.34 -7.03
C ASN A 237 -2.27 -16.74 -7.35
N LYS A 238 -2.60 -17.25 -8.54
CA LYS A 238 -2.11 -18.55 -9.01
C LYS A 238 -0.58 -18.57 -9.07
N THR A 239 0.04 -17.52 -9.61
CA THR A 239 1.51 -17.46 -9.75
C THR A 239 2.21 -17.39 -8.39
N ILE A 240 1.66 -16.64 -7.42
CA ILE A 240 2.20 -16.62 -6.04
C ILE A 240 2.14 -18.03 -5.42
N ASN A 241 1.05 -18.78 -5.64
CA ASN A 241 0.93 -20.14 -5.15
C ASN A 241 1.97 -21.08 -5.81
N GLU A 242 2.22 -20.96 -7.11
CA GLU A 242 3.29 -21.68 -7.82
C GLU A 242 4.68 -21.33 -7.27
N ILE A 243 4.93 -20.05 -6.95
CA ILE A 243 6.18 -19.57 -6.33
C ILE A 243 6.38 -20.18 -4.93
N LYS A 244 5.29 -20.38 -4.17
CA LYS A 244 5.34 -21.07 -2.87
C LYS A 244 5.61 -22.57 -3.04
N GLU A 245 4.97 -23.22 -4.01
CA GLU A 245 5.10 -24.65 -4.26
C GLU A 245 6.53 -25.07 -4.67
N ASP A 246 7.19 -24.26 -5.50
CA ASP A 246 8.55 -24.54 -5.98
C ASP A 246 9.66 -24.00 -5.06
N LYS A 247 9.28 -23.44 -3.92
CA LYS A 247 10.16 -22.89 -2.86
C LYS A 247 10.90 -21.60 -3.22
N THR A 248 10.63 -20.97 -4.35
CA THR A 248 11.18 -19.64 -4.67
C THR A 248 10.75 -18.61 -3.63
N PHE A 249 9.54 -18.76 -3.07
CA PHE A 249 9.07 -17.94 -1.95
C PHE A 249 10.00 -18.04 -0.74
N ASP A 250 10.42 -19.25 -0.38
CA ASP A 250 11.32 -19.48 0.76
C ASP A 250 12.69 -18.85 0.53
N GLU A 251 13.18 -18.87 -0.72
CA GLU A 251 14.45 -18.24 -1.08
C GLU A 251 14.35 -16.70 -0.92
N ILE A 252 13.27 -16.08 -1.43
CA ILE A 252 13.00 -14.65 -1.30
C ILE A 252 12.81 -14.29 0.19
N TYR A 253 12.03 -15.07 0.93
CA TYR A 253 11.79 -14.87 2.35
C TYR A 253 13.10 -14.91 3.15
N ASN A 254 13.92 -15.95 2.95
CA ASN A 254 15.19 -16.11 3.65
C ASN A 254 16.19 -14.98 3.34
N LYS A 255 16.14 -14.41 2.15
CA LYS A 255 16.97 -13.26 1.78
C LYS A 255 16.69 -12.04 2.67
N TRP A 256 15.42 -11.81 3.03
CA TRP A 256 14.98 -10.60 3.72
C TRP A 256 14.81 -10.77 5.23
N PHE A 257 14.40 -11.94 5.68
CA PHE A 257 14.07 -12.22 7.09
C PHE A 257 15.04 -13.19 7.76
N GLY A 258 15.97 -13.76 7.00
CA GLY A 258 16.85 -14.82 7.50
C GLY A 258 16.16 -16.19 7.48
N LYS A 259 16.94 -17.24 7.68
CA LYS A 259 16.35 -18.59 7.77
C LYS A 259 15.52 -18.68 9.04
N SER A 260 14.26 -19.08 8.91
CA SER A 260 13.48 -19.56 10.05
C SER A 260 14.19 -20.80 10.63
N GLU A 261 14.57 -20.73 11.89
CA GLU A 261 15.11 -21.87 12.64
C GLU A 261 14.10 -23.02 12.76
#